data_4e2a8c28a51a0586766bf536ba1e1976
#
_entry.id   4e2a8c28a51a0586766bf536ba1e1976
#
_cell.length_a   1.000
_cell.length_b   1.000
_cell.length_c   1.000
_cell.angle_alpha   90.00
_cell.angle_beta   90.00
_cell.angle_gamma   90.00
#
_symmetry.space_group_name_H-M   'P 1'
#
loop_
_entity.id
_entity.type
_entity.pdbx_description
1 polymer ?
#
loop_
_entity_poly.entity_id
_entity_poly.type
_entity_poly.pdbx_seq_one_letter_code
_entity_poly.pdbx_strand_id
1 'polypeptide(L)'
;MIAGMSKNEFCIRPLGLDDYDTLLALWQRARLHSLKPQGRDSRASLARQLASGVQTILGLEVNGQLVGAVTATHDSRKGWINRLVVDPGHRRRGYATRLITVAEKVLREQNIRVIAALVESDNPASLALFQKAGYVEIAPPIHYLSKRDSDDA
;
A
#
# COMPACT_ATOMS: atom_id res chain seq x y z
N MET A 1 -33.54 -21.57 -5.05
CA MET A 1 -32.72 -21.30 -3.87
C MET A 1 -31.61 -20.33 -4.27
N ILE A 2 -31.71 -19.10 -3.85
CA ILE A 2 -30.67 -18.10 -4.10
C ILE A 2 -29.58 -18.41 -3.04
N ALA A 3 -28.44 -18.96 -3.49
CA ALA A 3 -27.28 -19.05 -2.64
C ALA A 3 -26.93 -17.63 -2.20
N GLY A 4 -27.04 -17.34 -0.90
CA GLY A 4 -26.72 -16.03 -0.38
C GLY A 4 -25.27 -15.71 -0.73
N MET A 5 -25.07 -14.75 -1.63
CA MET A 5 -23.74 -14.18 -1.84
C MET A 5 -23.28 -13.61 -0.51
N SER A 6 -22.18 -14.15 0.01
CA SER A 6 -21.55 -13.62 1.20
C SER A 6 -21.30 -12.12 0.99
N LYS A 7 -21.85 -11.28 1.88
CA LYS A 7 -21.71 -9.81 1.79
C LYS A 7 -20.27 -9.32 1.92
N ASN A 8 -19.29 -10.22 2.00
CA ASN A 8 -17.87 -9.92 2.26
C ASN A 8 -16.92 -10.58 1.26
N GLU A 9 -17.35 -10.86 0.03
CA GLU A 9 -16.43 -11.38 -0.97
C GLU A 9 -15.50 -10.27 -1.43
N PHE A 10 -14.23 -10.41 -1.10
CA PHE A 10 -13.16 -9.55 -1.57
C PHE A 10 -12.09 -10.38 -2.27
N CYS A 11 -11.36 -9.72 -3.16
CA CYS A 11 -10.22 -10.31 -3.87
C CYS A 11 -9.04 -9.36 -3.75
N ILE A 12 -7.85 -9.90 -3.50
CA ILE A 12 -6.60 -9.14 -3.53
C ILE A 12 -5.79 -9.64 -4.72
N ARG A 13 -5.39 -8.71 -5.60
CA ARG A 13 -4.59 -9.03 -6.77
C ARG A 13 -3.51 -7.98 -7.02
N PRO A 14 -2.42 -8.34 -7.74
CA PRO A 14 -1.48 -7.35 -8.23
C PRO A 14 -2.16 -6.39 -9.21
N LEU A 15 -1.82 -5.11 -9.09
CA LEU A 15 -2.27 -4.06 -10.01
C LEU A 15 -1.17 -3.81 -11.06
N GLY A 16 -1.61 -3.54 -12.28
CA GLY A 16 -0.76 -3.15 -13.39
C GLY A 16 -1.02 -1.72 -13.82
N LEU A 17 -0.36 -1.31 -14.91
CA LEU A 17 -0.52 0.04 -15.44
C LEU A 17 -1.94 0.35 -15.91
N ASP A 18 -2.68 -0.66 -16.35
CA ASP A 18 -4.09 -0.52 -16.74
C ASP A 18 -4.99 -0.12 -15.58
N ASP A 19 -4.56 -0.35 -14.36
CA ASP A 19 -5.29 0.03 -13.14
C ASP A 19 -4.98 1.45 -12.67
N TYR A 20 -4.11 2.19 -13.38
CA TYR A 20 -3.58 3.47 -12.89
C TYR A 20 -4.67 4.48 -12.54
N ASP A 21 -5.62 4.72 -13.43
CA ASP A 21 -6.67 5.73 -13.20
C ASP A 21 -7.54 5.38 -11.98
N THR A 22 -7.88 4.11 -11.84
CA THR A 22 -8.65 3.60 -10.70
C THR A 22 -7.87 3.70 -9.39
N LEU A 23 -6.58 3.37 -9.43
CA LEU A 23 -5.68 3.48 -8.29
C LEU A 23 -5.49 4.94 -7.85
N LEU A 24 -5.24 5.84 -8.81
CA LEU A 24 -5.10 7.27 -8.54
C LEU A 24 -6.37 7.82 -7.88
N ALA A 25 -7.54 7.46 -8.40
CA ALA A 25 -8.81 7.87 -7.83
C ALA A 25 -8.98 7.37 -6.38
N LEU A 26 -8.58 6.13 -6.09
CA LEU A 26 -8.60 5.58 -4.74
C LEU A 26 -7.66 6.36 -3.81
N TRP A 27 -6.42 6.61 -4.24
CA TRP A 27 -5.45 7.39 -3.46
C TRP A 27 -5.97 8.77 -3.12
N GLN A 28 -6.64 9.44 -4.07
CA GLN A 28 -7.24 10.75 -3.87
C GLN A 28 -8.42 10.70 -2.88
N ARG A 29 -9.33 9.73 -3.03
CA ARG A 29 -10.46 9.56 -2.10
C ARG A 29 -10.00 9.25 -0.68
N ALA A 30 -8.98 8.42 -0.55
CA ALA A 30 -8.41 8.04 0.73
C ALA A 30 -7.48 9.12 1.32
N ARG A 31 -7.27 10.22 0.60
CA ARG A 31 -6.39 11.34 0.99
C ARG A 31 -4.98 10.86 1.33
N LEU A 32 -4.41 10.03 0.45
CA LEU A 32 -3.03 9.58 0.62
C LEU A 32 -2.10 10.78 0.72
N HIS A 33 -1.36 10.82 1.83
CA HIS A 33 -0.40 11.88 2.08
C HIS A 33 0.74 11.85 1.07
N SER A 34 1.25 13.00 0.69
CA SER A 34 2.39 13.16 -0.23
C SER A 34 2.18 12.58 -1.63
N LEU A 35 0.93 12.51 -2.11
CA LEU A 35 0.63 12.11 -3.48
C LEU A 35 1.12 13.17 -4.47
N LYS A 36 1.90 12.73 -5.48
CA LYS A 36 2.52 13.60 -6.50
C LYS A 36 2.17 13.13 -7.93
N PRO A 37 0.93 13.39 -8.41
CA PRO A 37 0.49 12.87 -9.72
C PRO A 37 1.24 13.46 -10.92
N GLN A 38 1.87 14.63 -10.75
CA GLN A 38 2.70 15.26 -11.79
C GLN A 38 4.16 14.82 -11.73
N GLY A 39 4.55 14.07 -10.72
CA GLY A 39 5.91 13.61 -10.49
C GLY A 39 5.99 12.10 -10.33
N ARG A 40 6.45 11.66 -9.16
CA ARG A 40 6.71 10.24 -8.85
C ARG A 40 5.48 9.34 -8.86
N ASP A 41 4.28 9.90 -8.85
CA ASP A 41 3.01 9.17 -8.91
C ASP A 41 2.30 9.35 -10.26
N SER A 42 3.00 9.86 -11.26
CA SER A 42 2.48 9.94 -12.62
C SER A 42 2.38 8.54 -13.26
N ARG A 43 1.56 8.42 -14.29
CA ARG A 43 1.44 7.17 -15.07
C ARG A 43 2.79 6.69 -15.60
N ALA A 44 3.61 7.59 -16.14
CA ALA A 44 4.93 7.25 -16.67
C ALA A 44 5.88 6.78 -15.57
N SER A 45 5.85 7.42 -14.41
CA SER A 45 6.65 7.00 -13.25
C SER A 45 6.22 5.63 -12.74
N LEU A 46 4.91 5.38 -12.65
CA LEU A 46 4.39 4.09 -12.23
C LEU A 46 4.81 2.98 -13.21
N ALA A 47 4.77 3.24 -14.50
CA ALA A 47 5.21 2.27 -15.51
C ALA A 47 6.67 1.83 -15.27
N ARG A 48 7.57 2.78 -15.01
CA ARG A 48 8.97 2.48 -14.68
C ARG A 48 9.11 1.71 -13.36
N GLN A 49 8.36 2.11 -12.35
CA GLN A 49 8.37 1.46 -11.04
C GLN A 49 7.92 -0.01 -11.14
N LEU A 50 6.84 -0.28 -11.84
CA LEU A 50 6.34 -1.65 -12.03
C LEU A 50 7.29 -2.50 -12.85
N ALA A 51 7.97 -1.92 -13.83
CA ALA A 51 8.95 -2.61 -14.67
C ALA A 51 10.26 -2.95 -13.92
N SER A 52 10.53 -2.29 -12.79
CA SER A 52 11.77 -2.49 -12.02
C SER A 52 11.90 -3.88 -11.38
N GLY A 53 10.78 -4.58 -11.18
CA GLY A 53 10.74 -5.87 -10.50
C GLY A 53 10.86 -5.80 -8.97
N VAL A 54 11.08 -4.62 -8.39
CA VAL A 54 11.24 -4.45 -6.94
C VAL A 54 10.01 -3.83 -6.27
N GLN A 55 8.99 -3.51 -7.05
CA GLN A 55 7.76 -2.93 -6.54
C GLN A 55 6.55 -3.74 -6.99
N THR A 56 5.70 -4.07 -6.05
CA THR A 56 4.41 -4.72 -6.29
C THR A 56 3.32 -3.87 -5.66
N ILE A 57 2.29 -3.54 -6.43
CA ILE A 57 1.10 -2.88 -5.91
C ILE A 57 -0.01 -3.91 -5.86
N LEU A 58 -0.62 -4.05 -4.69
CA LEU A 58 -1.73 -4.96 -4.47
C LEU A 58 -3.01 -4.16 -4.29
N GLY A 59 -4.05 -4.56 -4.98
CA GLY A 59 -5.38 -3.97 -4.87
C GLY A 59 -6.37 -4.94 -4.25
N LEU A 60 -7.22 -4.43 -3.37
CA LEU A 60 -8.34 -5.16 -2.79
C LEU A 60 -9.62 -4.69 -3.46
N GLU A 61 -10.33 -5.62 -4.06
CA GLU A 61 -11.59 -5.37 -4.74
C GLU A 61 -12.75 -6.01 -4.00
N VAL A 62 -13.87 -5.30 -3.94
CA VAL A 62 -15.15 -5.79 -3.44
C VAL A 62 -16.17 -5.59 -4.55
N ASN A 63 -16.79 -6.66 -5.00
CA ASN A 63 -17.74 -6.64 -6.13
C ASN A 63 -17.17 -5.94 -7.37
N GLY A 64 -15.89 -6.20 -7.67
CA GLY A 64 -15.21 -5.61 -8.83
C GLY A 64 -14.77 -4.17 -8.66
N GLN A 65 -15.00 -3.55 -7.51
CA GLN A 65 -14.60 -2.18 -7.21
C GLN A 65 -13.33 -2.17 -6.36
N LEU A 66 -12.34 -1.37 -6.77
CA LEU A 66 -11.11 -1.18 -6.01
C LEU A 66 -11.39 -0.31 -4.77
N VAL A 67 -11.24 -0.89 -3.59
CA VAL A 67 -11.53 -0.23 -2.31
C VAL A 67 -10.34 -0.17 -1.36
N GLY A 68 -9.25 -0.83 -1.69
CA GLY A 68 -8.02 -0.77 -0.91
C GLY A 68 -6.80 -1.04 -1.77
N ALA A 69 -5.65 -0.56 -1.34
CA ALA A 69 -4.38 -0.80 -2.01
C ALA A 69 -3.21 -0.69 -1.03
N VAL A 70 -2.13 -1.36 -1.37
CA VAL A 70 -0.86 -1.30 -0.65
C VAL A 70 0.29 -1.49 -1.64
N THR A 71 1.41 -0.83 -1.39
CA THR A 71 2.63 -1.01 -2.17
C THR A 71 3.68 -1.72 -1.34
N ALA A 72 4.24 -2.80 -1.89
CA ALA A 72 5.37 -3.52 -1.33
C ALA A 72 6.60 -3.28 -2.21
N THR A 73 7.68 -2.79 -1.62
CA THR A 73 8.93 -2.52 -2.31
C THR A 73 10.11 -3.15 -1.59
N HIS A 74 11.23 -3.38 -2.29
CA HIS A 74 12.45 -3.85 -1.66
C HIS A 74 13.69 -3.40 -2.42
N ASP A 75 14.81 -3.43 -1.73
CA ASP A 75 16.14 -3.17 -2.28
C ASP A 75 17.00 -4.45 -2.34
N SER A 76 16.38 -5.62 -2.40
CA SER A 76 16.94 -6.97 -2.29
C SER A 76 17.44 -7.34 -0.89
N ARG A 77 17.58 -6.38 0.01
CA ARG A 77 18.04 -6.59 1.38
C ARG A 77 16.92 -6.42 2.40
N LYS A 78 16.06 -5.42 2.20
CA LYS A 78 14.99 -5.04 3.11
C LYS A 78 13.76 -4.63 2.31
N GLY A 79 12.60 -4.97 2.83
CA GLY A 79 11.32 -4.60 2.23
C GLY A 79 10.61 -3.49 3.01
N TRP A 80 9.69 -2.84 2.30
CA TRP A 80 8.90 -1.75 2.82
C TRP A 80 7.44 -1.93 2.41
N ILE A 81 6.54 -1.67 3.34
CA ILE A 81 5.11 -1.55 3.06
C ILE A 81 4.77 -0.07 3.07
N ASN A 82 4.26 0.41 1.95
CA ASN A 82 3.96 1.82 1.71
C ASN A 82 2.55 1.97 1.16
N ARG A 83 2.03 3.19 1.21
CA ARG A 83 0.81 3.59 0.52
C ARG A 83 -0.37 2.67 0.79
N LEU A 84 -0.49 2.25 2.05
CA LEU A 84 -1.63 1.48 2.51
C LEU A 84 -2.84 2.39 2.66
N VAL A 85 -3.86 2.13 1.86
CA VAL A 85 -5.10 2.90 1.88
C VAL A 85 -6.30 1.97 1.82
N VAL A 86 -7.39 2.40 2.47
CA VAL A 86 -8.71 1.81 2.32
C VAL A 86 -9.70 2.93 2.09
N ASP A 87 -10.58 2.76 1.11
CA ASP A 87 -11.66 3.69 0.81
C ASP A 87 -12.43 4.02 2.11
N PRO A 88 -12.70 5.30 2.38
CA PRO A 88 -13.41 5.72 3.60
C PRO A 88 -14.73 4.99 3.85
N GLY A 89 -15.46 4.64 2.79
CA GLY A 89 -16.72 3.89 2.87
C GLY A 89 -16.56 2.41 3.19
N HIS A 90 -15.33 1.89 3.22
CA HIS A 90 -15.06 0.46 3.41
C HIS A 90 -14.12 0.19 4.60
N ARG A 91 -13.93 1.16 5.47
CA ARG A 91 -13.10 1.03 6.68
C ARG A 91 -13.77 0.16 7.73
N ARG A 92 -12.99 -0.27 8.73
CA ARG A 92 -13.43 -1.13 9.87
C ARG A 92 -13.93 -2.51 9.44
N ARG A 93 -13.41 -3.05 8.33
CA ARG A 93 -13.74 -4.38 7.81
C ARG A 93 -12.54 -5.33 7.79
N GLY A 94 -11.40 -4.90 8.34
CA GLY A 94 -10.17 -5.68 8.37
C GLY A 94 -9.40 -5.71 7.04
N TYR A 95 -9.75 -4.89 6.07
CA TYR A 95 -9.11 -4.90 4.75
C TYR A 95 -7.65 -4.45 4.79
N ALA A 96 -7.31 -3.45 5.61
CA ALA A 96 -5.92 -3.03 5.77
C ALA A 96 -5.05 -4.16 6.33
N THR A 97 -5.52 -4.90 7.32
CA THR A 97 -4.82 -6.07 7.86
C THR A 97 -4.62 -7.14 6.79
N ARG A 98 -5.62 -7.40 5.95
CA ARG A 98 -5.51 -8.35 4.83
C ARG A 98 -4.46 -7.91 3.82
N LEU A 99 -4.44 -6.63 3.47
CA LEU A 99 -3.45 -6.07 2.54
C LEU A 99 -2.02 -6.20 3.10
N ILE A 100 -1.80 -5.89 4.37
CA ILE A 100 -0.50 -6.08 5.01
C ILE A 100 -0.07 -7.55 4.91
N THR A 101 -0.94 -8.49 5.25
CA THR A 101 -0.63 -9.93 5.22
C THR A 101 -0.21 -10.39 3.82
N VAL A 102 -0.91 -9.96 2.78
CA VAL A 102 -0.58 -10.34 1.40
C VAL A 102 0.71 -9.66 0.95
N ALA A 103 0.94 -8.39 1.30
CA ALA A 103 2.17 -7.68 1.00
C ALA A 103 3.39 -8.36 1.64
N GLU A 104 3.27 -8.78 2.89
CA GLU A 104 4.32 -9.53 3.59
C GLU A 104 4.61 -10.85 2.88
N LYS A 105 3.57 -11.58 2.45
CA LYS A 105 3.72 -12.82 1.70
C LYS A 105 4.51 -12.60 0.42
N VAL A 106 4.16 -11.57 -0.36
CA VAL A 106 4.86 -11.21 -1.60
C VAL A 106 6.34 -10.96 -1.33
N LEU A 107 6.67 -10.19 -0.30
CA LEU A 107 8.06 -9.90 0.05
C LEU A 107 8.80 -11.14 0.55
N ARG A 108 8.16 -11.99 1.36
CA ARG A 108 8.76 -13.25 1.83
C ARG A 108 9.07 -14.20 0.68
N GLU A 109 8.20 -14.29 -0.32
CA GLU A 109 8.42 -15.11 -1.52
C GLU A 109 9.60 -14.60 -2.37
N GLN A 110 9.96 -13.33 -2.22
CA GLN A 110 11.15 -12.72 -2.84
C GLN A 110 12.38 -12.78 -1.93
N ASN A 111 12.36 -13.60 -0.89
CA ASN A 111 13.44 -13.79 0.08
C ASN A 111 13.76 -12.55 0.93
N ILE A 112 12.82 -11.66 1.09
CA ILE A 112 12.95 -10.49 1.96
C ILE A 112 12.60 -10.89 3.39
N ARG A 113 13.56 -10.79 4.30
CA ARG A 113 13.39 -11.23 5.70
C ARG A 113 13.03 -10.10 6.66
N VAL A 114 13.45 -8.88 6.34
CA VAL A 114 13.14 -7.70 7.14
C VAL A 114 12.14 -6.85 6.38
N ILE A 115 10.98 -6.61 6.99
CA ILE A 115 9.92 -5.80 6.41
C ILE A 115 9.64 -4.64 7.36
N ALA A 116 9.63 -3.44 6.84
CA ALA A 116 9.42 -2.22 7.62
C ALA A 116 8.31 -1.37 7.04
N ALA A 117 7.80 -0.46 7.84
CA ALA A 117 6.88 0.58 7.42
C ALA A 117 7.28 1.91 8.05
N LEU A 118 7.09 3.00 7.34
CA LEU A 118 7.22 4.35 7.88
C LEU A 118 5.82 4.88 8.15
N VAL A 119 5.56 5.25 9.39
CA VAL A 119 4.27 5.79 9.81
C VAL A 119 4.52 7.19 10.37
N GLU A 120 3.79 8.16 9.83
CA GLU A 120 3.91 9.55 10.31
C GLU A 120 3.36 9.69 11.74
N SER A 121 3.95 10.59 12.51
CA SER A 121 3.62 10.76 13.94
C SER A 121 2.18 11.21 14.18
N ASP A 122 1.55 11.83 13.17
CA ASP A 122 0.15 12.28 13.21
C ASP A 122 -0.85 11.22 12.69
N ASN A 123 -0.38 9.99 12.45
CA ASN A 123 -1.22 8.88 12.00
C ASN A 123 -1.27 7.74 13.03
N PRO A 124 -1.91 7.96 14.19
CA PRO A 124 -1.97 6.94 15.25
C PRO A 124 -2.74 5.68 14.82
N ALA A 125 -3.69 5.80 13.92
CA ALA A 125 -4.46 4.64 13.43
C ALA A 125 -3.57 3.66 12.66
N SER A 126 -2.71 4.15 11.78
CA SER A 126 -1.73 3.30 11.07
C SER A 126 -0.70 2.72 12.01
N LEU A 127 -0.22 3.50 12.97
CA LEU A 127 0.73 3.00 13.97
C LEU A 127 0.14 1.83 14.75
N ALA A 128 -1.08 1.96 15.26
CA ALA A 128 -1.78 0.90 15.98
C ALA A 128 -1.99 -0.34 15.11
N LEU A 129 -2.33 -0.14 13.83
CA LEU A 129 -2.53 -1.23 12.88
C LEU A 129 -1.26 -2.05 12.66
N PHE A 130 -0.12 -1.38 12.42
CA PHE A 130 1.17 -2.07 12.23
C PHE A 130 1.65 -2.73 13.52
N GLN A 131 1.50 -2.09 14.66
CA GLN A 131 1.84 -2.70 15.96
C GLN A 131 1.02 -3.97 16.22
N LYS A 132 -0.27 -3.97 15.91
CA LYS A 132 -1.13 -5.14 16.00
C LYS A 132 -0.70 -6.25 15.03
N ALA A 133 -0.13 -5.88 13.89
CA ALA A 133 0.41 -6.83 12.90
C ALA A 133 1.81 -7.37 13.31
N GLY A 134 2.35 -6.96 14.44
CA GLY A 134 3.63 -7.44 14.97
C GLY A 134 4.83 -6.56 14.64
N TYR A 135 4.62 -5.38 14.08
CA TYR A 135 5.70 -4.43 13.83
C TYR A 135 6.10 -3.74 15.14
N VAL A 136 7.39 -3.62 15.36
CA VAL A 136 7.96 -3.03 16.57
C VAL A 136 8.63 -1.71 16.21
N GLU A 137 8.33 -0.68 16.98
CA GLU A 137 8.93 0.62 16.80
C GLU A 137 10.43 0.58 17.12
N ILE A 138 11.23 1.18 16.24
CA ILE A 138 12.70 1.21 16.40
C ILE A 138 13.07 2.24 17.46
N ALA A 139 13.89 1.81 18.41
CA ALA A 139 14.46 2.67 19.44
C ALA A 139 15.99 2.56 19.42
N PRO A 140 16.74 3.67 19.44
CA PRO A 140 16.29 5.06 19.46
C PRO A 140 15.62 5.49 18.14
N PRO A 141 14.84 6.59 18.16
CA PRO A 141 14.16 7.07 16.95
C PRO A 141 15.11 7.36 15.80
N ILE A 142 14.65 7.12 14.58
CA ILE A 142 15.40 7.38 13.37
C ILE A 142 14.96 8.73 12.80
N HIS A 143 15.92 9.56 12.38
CA HIS A 143 15.61 10.76 11.63
C HIS A 143 15.45 10.40 10.14
N TYR A 144 14.31 10.74 9.55
CA TYR A 144 14.09 10.60 8.12
C TYR A 144 14.49 11.91 7.42
N LEU A 145 15.47 11.83 6.54
CA LEU A 145 15.99 12.96 5.78
C LEU A 145 15.73 12.74 4.31
N SER A 146 15.21 13.73 3.63
CA SER A 146 14.99 13.68 2.18
C SER A 146 15.54 14.92 1.49
N LYS A 147 15.95 14.76 0.24
CA LYS A 147 16.34 15.84 -0.65
C LYS A 147 15.54 15.71 -1.93
N ARG A 148 14.98 16.80 -2.41
CA ARG A 148 14.15 16.85 -3.61
C ARG A 148 14.77 17.81 -4.60
N ASP A 149 14.62 17.54 -5.89
CA ASP A 149 15.05 18.45 -6.97
C ASP A 149 13.92 19.42 -7.35
N SER A 150 12.69 19.12 -6.99
CA SER A 150 11.51 19.96 -7.23
C SER A 150 10.40 19.67 -6.25
N ASP A 151 9.38 20.53 -6.20
CA ASP A 151 8.20 20.34 -5.36
C ASP A 151 7.32 19.18 -5.84
N ASP A 152 7.43 18.80 -7.11
CA ASP A 152 6.70 17.71 -7.73
C ASP A 152 7.38 16.33 -7.58
N ALA A 153 8.60 16.32 -7.07
CA ALA A 153 9.37 15.09 -6.87
C ALA A 153 8.83 14.19 -5.75
#